data_2c88e8f1508236fde6a612c58b3af6d3
#
_entry.id   2c88e8f1508236fde6a612c58b3af6d3
#
_cell.length_a   1.000
_cell.length_b   1.000
_cell.length_c   1.000
_cell.angle_alpha   90.00
_cell.angle_beta   90.00
_cell.angle_gamma   90.00
#
_symmetry.space_group_name_H-M   'P 1'
#
loop_
_entity.id
_entity.type
_entity.pdbx_description
1 polymer ?
#
loop_
_entity_poly.entity_id
_entity_poly.type
_entity_poly.pdbx_seq_one_letter_code
_entity_poly.pdbx_strand_id
1 'polypeptide(L)'
;GLGTLLEAAVSSTSIRKIIETSYTTVEEVSWLTSESWMRASGFAEICPREEVLVSISKVLRKREGTGDSYVNFAIGKGIHSQLQESILPGIGIILGEWECTRCGAHYGVKQPDAKIGEYAVKRPTQCSRCEDPNGGFRFHEYHFTDLEHRIGGHPDGVLSIPGITGLGLLEAKSISPKGGWEIYHVPKLDHVIQSHIYMWLTGLGWTKILYWDKGVYGLSGIVEHTVERDEETVEVIKATLKELWDGLRHQRAPETKICASIDAPRAEKCVVAQPCFARPEF
;
A
#
# COMPACT_ATOMS: atom_id res chain seq x y z
N GLY A 1 17.45 -4.07 25.17
CA GLY A 1 16.05 -3.78 25.10
C GLY A 1 15.76 -2.29 24.97
N LEU A 2 14.51 -1.89 24.77
CA LEU A 2 14.06 -0.48 24.66
C LEU A 2 14.52 0.39 25.85
N GLY A 3 14.62 -0.19 27.05
CA GLY A 3 15.03 0.52 28.26
C GLY A 3 16.47 1.06 28.20
N THR A 4 17.42 0.26 27.71
CA THR A 4 18.83 0.66 27.62
C THR A 4 19.07 1.71 26.51
N LEU A 5 18.27 1.70 25.45
CA LEU A 5 18.32 2.72 24.40
C LEU A 5 17.72 4.04 24.87
N LEU A 6 16.67 4.01 25.69
CA LEU A 6 16.07 5.19 26.30
C LEU A 6 17.02 5.86 27.31
N GLU A 7 17.74 5.10 28.11
CA GLU A 7 18.74 5.65 29.08
C GLU A 7 19.90 6.33 28.36
N ALA A 8 20.41 5.77 27.26
CA ALA A 8 21.44 6.41 26.44
C ALA A 8 20.93 7.65 25.70
N ALA A 9 19.66 7.68 25.31
CA ALA A 9 19.02 8.81 24.65
C ALA A 9 18.70 9.97 25.60
N VAL A 10 18.35 9.69 26.85
CA VAL A 10 18.04 10.70 27.88
C VAL A 10 19.26 11.56 28.26
N SER A 11 20.49 11.09 28.01
CA SER A 11 21.70 11.93 28.15
C SER A 11 21.82 13.00 27.04
N SER A 12 21.01 12.94 25.99
CA SER A 12 20.99 13.91 24.90
C SER A 12 19.80 14.86 25.09
N THR A 13 20.04 16.13 25.22
CA THR A 13 19.02 17.19 25.39
C THR A 13 18.20 17.44 24.12
N SER A 14 18.47 16.75 23.00
CA SER A 14 17.81 16.93 21.72
C SER A 14 16.73 15.86 21.47
N ILE A 15 15.46 16.27 21.46
CA ILE A 15 14.31 15.43 21.09
C ILE A 15 14.51 14.78 19.70
N ARG A 16 15.03 15.54 18.73
CA ARG A 16 15.34 15.03 17.37
C ARG A 16 16.29 13.82 17.45
N LYS A 17 17.36 13.92 18.23
CA LYS A 17 18.33 12.84 18.38
C LYS A 17 17.75 11.63 19.10
N ILE A 18 16.84 11.84 20.05
CA ILE A 18 16.11 10.77 20.73
C ILE A 18 15.23 10.02 19.72
N ILE A 19 14.46 10.73 18.89
CA ILE A 19 13.62 10.13 17.82
C ILE A 19 14.51 9.32 16.86
N GLU A 20 15.59 9.91 16.37
CA GLU A 20 16.49 9.25 15.43
C GLU A 20 17.05 7.93 16.00
N THR A 21 17.56 7.95 17.24
CA THR A 21 18.11 6.76 17.89
C THR A 21 17.05 5.71 18.20
N SER A 22 15.85 6.14 18.65
CA SER A 22 14.77 5.23 19.06
C SER A 22 14.12 4.48 17.88
N TYR A 23 14.14 5.07 16.69
CA TYR A 23 13.48 4.52 15.51
C TYR A 23 14.45 4.07 14.41
N THR A 24 15.75 4.08 14.67
CA THR A 24 16.73 3.42 13.80
C THR A 24 16.67 1.92 14.05
N THR A 25 16.27 1.17 13.04
CA THR A 25 16.11 -0.29 13.09
C THR A 25 16.81 -0.93 11.90
N VAL A 26 17.32 -2.15 12.12
CA VAL A 26 17.77 -3.04 11.05
C VAL A 26 17.03 -4.34 11.22
N GLU A 27 16.21 -4.69 10.26
CA GLU A 27 15.43 -5.93 10.27
C GLU A 27 15.92 -6.85 9.15
N GLU A 28 16.06 -8.13 9.47
CA GLU A 28 16.27 -9.16 8.45
C GLU A 28 14.91 -9.58 7.87
N VAL A 29 14.79 -9.45 6.55
CA VAL A 29 13.58 -9.83 5.82
C VAL A 29 13.83 -11.18 5.16
N SER A 30 13.02 -12.17 5.53
CA SER A 30 13.05 -13.51 4.93
C SER A 30 12.56 -13.46 3.47
N TRP A 31 12.91 -14.51 2.73
CA TRP A 31 12.45 -14.70 1.35
C TRP A 31 10.99 -15.14 1.28
N LEU A 32 10.39 -14.94 0.10
CA LEU A 32 9.08 -15.49 -0.22
C LEU A 32 9.15 -17.01 -0.40
N THR A 33 8.08 -17.69 -0.04
CA THR A 33 7.85 -19.12 -0.28
C THR A 33 6.61 -19.31 -1.14
N SER A 34 6.34 -20.53 -1.59
CA SER A 34 5.11 -20.86 -2.31
C SER A 34 3.84 -20.63 -1.49
N GLU A 35 3.95 -20.49 -0.16
CA GLU A 35 2.82 -20.23 0.75
C GLU A 35 2.67 -18.74 1.11
N SER A 36 3.59 -17.90 0.66
CA SER A 36 3.55 -16.46 0.93
C SER A 36 2.42 -15.76 0.19
N TRP A 37 2.12 -14.55 0.65
CA TRP A 37 1.13 -13.66 0.04
C TRP A 37 1.78 -12.37 -0.42
N MET A 38 1.35 -11.87 -1.58
CA MET A 38 1.77 -10.58 -2.11
C MET A 38 0.85 -9.48 -1.60
N ARG A 39 1.44 -8.34 -1.22
CA ARG A 39 0.68 -7.12 -0.95
C ARG A 39 0.57 -6.30 -2.24
N ALA A 40 -0.62 -5.80 -2.53
CA ALA A 40 -0.86 -4.95 -3.70
C ALA A 40 0.13 -3.77 -3.77
N SER A 41 0.40 -3.11 -2.62
CA SER A 41 1.32 -1.97 -2.53
C SER A 41 2.79 -2.30 -2.80
N GLY A 42 3.19 -3.58 -2.71
CA GLY A 42 4.58 -4.00 -2.98
C GLY A 42 4.77 -4.62 -4.36
N PHE A 43 3.69 -4.88 -5.08
CA PHE A 43 3.76 -5.64 -6.34
C PHE A 43 4.53 -4.92 -7.45
N ALA A 44 4.38 -3.61 -7.58
CA ALA A 44 5.01 -2.86 -8.66
C ALA A 44 6.54 -2.87 -8.63
N GLU A 45 7.12 -3.11 -7.45
CA GLU A 45 8.57 -3.18 -7.25
C GLU A 45 9.12 -4.60 -7.40
N ILE A 46 8.26 -5.61 -7.60
CA ILE A 46 8.69 -6.99 -7.58
C ILE A 46 9.41 -7.37 -8.88
N CYS A 47 10.43 -8.21 -8.76
CA CYS A 47 11.05 -8.94 -9.85
C CYS A 47 10.87 -10.44 -9.57
N PRO A 48 10.00 -11.16 -10.30
CA PRO A 48 9.76 -12.59 -10.05
C PRO A 48 11.05 -13.41 -10.04
N ARG A 49 11.96 -13.15 -10.98
CA ARG A 49 13.26 -13.83 -11.05
C ARG A 49 14.12 -13.57 -9.80
N GLU A 50 14.18 -12.32 -9.31
CA GLU A 50 14.89 -11.96 -8.09
C GLU A 50 14.33 -12.70 -6.88
N GLU A 51 13.01 -12.65 -6.69
CA GLU A 51 12.34 -13.29 -5.56
C GLU A 51 12.58 -14.80 -5.51
N VAL A 52 12.52 -15.46 -6.67
CA VAL A 52 12.78 -16.91 -6.77
C VAL A 52 14.25 -17.23 -6.49
N LEU A 53 15.19 -16.46 -7.05
CA LEU A 53 16.63 -16.65 -6.78
C LEU A 53 16.99 -16.42 -5.32
N VAL A 54 16.40 -15.39 -4.68
CA VAL A 54 16.56 -15.12 -3.25
C VAL A 54 16.04 -16.29 -2.40
N SER A 55 14.89 -16.85 -2.78
CA SER A 55 14.31 -18.03 -2.12
C SER A 55 15.18 -19.27 -2.27
N ILE A 56 15.66 -19.55 -3.47
CA ILE A 56 16.56 -20.70 -3.75
C ILE A 56 17.88 -20.57 -2.96
N SER A 57 18.48 -19.38 -2.99
CA SER A 57 19.77 -19.10 -2.34
C SER A 57 19.65 -18.83 -0.84
N LYS A 58 18.43 -18.73 -0.31
CA LYS A 58 18.11 -18.38 1.10
C LYS A 58 18.83 -17.11 1.58
N VAL A 59 18.92 -16.12 0.71
CA VAL A 59 19.57 -14.84 1.02
C VAL A 59 18.63 -13.99 1.87
N LEU A 60 19.11 -13.56 3.04
CA LEU A 60 18.42 -12.58 3.87
C LEU A 60 18.65 -11.17 3.34
N ARG A 61 17.58 -10.40 3.18
CA ARG A 61 17.65 -8.97 2.88
C ARG A 61 17.65 -8.18 4.17
N LYS A 62 18.35 -7.04 4.18
CA LYS A 62 18.28 -6.10 5.30
C LYS A 62 17.37 -4.93 4.94
N ARG A 63 16.46 -4.62 5.84
CA ARG A 63 15.63 -3.43 5.76
C ARG A 63 16.03 -2.47 6.87
N GLU A 64 16.45 -1.30 6.49
CA GLU A 64 16.82 -0.26 7.43
C GLU A 64 15.66 0.72 7.62
N GLY A 65 15.29 0.94 8.88
CA GLY A 65 14.40 2.01 9.29
C GLY A 65 15.20 3.17 9.88
N THR A 66 14.80 4.39 9.61
CA THR A 66 15.42 5.60 10.18
C THR A 66 14.37 6.42 10.92
N GLY A 67 14.80 7.29 11.84
CA GLY A 67 13.90 8.24 12.48
C GLY A 67 13.13 9.10 11.48
N ASP A 68 13.76 9.50 10.38
CA ASP A 68 13.11 10.26 9.30
C ASP A 68 12.02 9.43 8.60
N SER A 69 12.28 8.16 8.31
CA SER A 69 11.28 7.28 7.70
C SER A 69 10.07 7.07 8.63
N TYR A 70 10.32 6.92 9.95
CA TYR A 70 9.27 6.79 10.94
C TYR A 70 8.39 8.05 11.02
N VAL A 71 9.01 9.24 11.10
CA VAL A 71 8.27 10.52 11.15
C VAL A 71 7.45 10.72 9.88
N ASN A 72 8.04 10.45 8.71
CA ASN A 72 7.32 10.54 7.44
C ASN A 72 6.12 9.59 7.37
N PHE A 73 6.27 8.39 7.89
CA PHE A 73 5.18 7.40 7.98
C PHE A 73 4.08 7.86 8.94
N ALA A 74 4.45 8.40 10.10
CA ALA A 74 3.49 8.93 11.08
C ALA A 74 2.67 10.10 10.50
N ILE A 75 3.32 11.02 9.77
CA ILE A 75 2.64 12.11 9.06
C ILE A 75 1.69 11.54 8.00
N GLY A 76 2.15 10.56 7.23
CA GLY A 76 1.32 9.88 6.23
C GLY A 76 0.05 9.28 6.84
N LYS A 77 0.19 8.55 7.94
CA LYS A 77 -0.97 8.02 8.68
C LYS A 77 -1.94 9.11 9.14
N GLY A 78 -1.43 10.24 9.64
CA GLY A 78 -2.26 11.37 10.03
C GLY A 78 -3.06 11.94 8.86
N ILE A 79 -2.46 12.04 7.68
CA ILE A 79 -3.12 12.50 6.45
C ILE A 79 -4.24 11.51 6.04
N HIS A 80 -3.97 10.21 6.04
CA HIS A 80 -4.97 9.18 5.73
C HIS A 80 -6.16 9.27 6.70
N SER A 81 -5.90 9.33 8.02
CA SER A 81 -6.95 9.48 9.02
C SER A 81 -7.80 10.75 8.80
N GLN A 82 -7.17 11.89 8.48
CA GLN A 82 -7.90 13.13 8.20
C GLN A 82 -8.78 13.00 6.94
N LEU A 83 -8.28 12.39 5.88
CA LEU A 83 -9.05 12.15 4.65
C LEU A 83 -10.22 11.21 4.91
N GLN A 84 -9.96 10.06 5.54
CA GLN A 84 -10.92 8.96 5.73
C GLN A 84 -11.96 9.23 6.82
N GLU A 85 -11.60 9.94 7.88
CA GLU A 85 -12.48 10.12 9.06
C GLU A 85 -13.11 11.52 9.16
N SER A 86 -12.57 12.51 8.45
CA SER A 86 -13.00 13.90 8.58
C SER A 86 -13.39 14.53 7.24
N ILE A 87 -12.44 14.70 6.31
CA ILE A 87 -12.64 15.51 5.11
C ILE A 87 -13.64 14.87 4.16
N LEU A 88 -13.37 13.64 3.70
CA LEU A 88 -14.21 12.96 2.72
C LEU A 88 -15.58 12.52 3.27
N PRO A 89 -15.69 12.07 4.54
CA PRO A 89 -16.99 11.84 5.15
C PRO A 89 -17.79 13.12 5.35
N GLY A 90 -17.14 14.25 5.67
CA GLY A 90 -17.78 15.55 5.82
C GLY A 90 -18.50 16.05 4.57
N ILE A 91 -18.00 15.69 3.39
CA ILE A 91 -18.64 15.97 2.09
C ILE A 91 -19.44 14.78 1.54
N GLY A 92 -19.46 13.64 2.26
CA GLY A 92 -20.33 12.51 1.98
C GLY A 92 -19.98 11.67 0.76
N ILE A 93 -18.71 11.68 0.31
CA ILE A 93 -18.27 10.96 -0.90
C ILE A 93 -17.53 9.64 -0.61
N ILE A 94 -17.04 9.41 0.61
CA ILE A 94 -16.40 8.15 0.98
C ILE A 94 -17.40 7.19 1.60
N LEU A 95 -17.29 5.93 1.19
CA LEU A 95 -18.02 4.79 1.74
C LEU A 95 -17.01 3.81 2.33
N GLY A 96 -17.41 3.09 3.37
CA GLY A 96 -16.56 2.09 4.00
C GLY A 96 -17.27 1.38 5.13
N GLU A 97 -16.51 0.69 5.96
CA GLU A 97 -16.96 0.16 7.23
C GLU A 97 -16.69 1.18 8.35
N TRP A 98 -17.65 1.33 9.23
CA TRP A 98 -17.60 2.30 10.34
C TRP A 98 -17.86 1.63 11.67
N GLU A 99 -16.97 1.83 12.62
CA GLU A 99 -17.13 1.37 14.01
C GLU A 99 -17.51 2.54 14.91
N CYS A 100 -18.59 2.39 15.66
CA CYS A 100 -18.94 3.35 16.72
C CYS A 100 -17.90 3.31 17.83
N THR A 101 -17.21 4.42 18.09
CA THR A 101 -16.14 4.51 19.09
C THR A 101 -16.62 4.30 20.53
N ARG A 102 -17.94 4.41 20.79
CA ARG A 102 -18.52 4.25 22.12
C ARG A 102 -18.93 2.82 22.42
N CYS A 103 -19.60 2.13 21.50
CA CYS A 103 -20.18 0.80 21.78
C CYS A 103 -19.64 -0.31 20.88
N GLY A 104 -18.73 -0.02 19.95
CA GLY A 104 -18.16 -1.00 19.04
C GLY A 104 -19.14 -1.55 18.01
N ALA A 105 -20.27 -0.88 17.74
CA ALA A 105 -21.19 -1.30 16.69
C ALA A 105 -20.60 -1.01 15.31
N HIS A 106 -20.64 -1.97 14.40
CA HIS A 106 -20.15 -1.85 13.04
C HIS A 106 -21.27 -1.60 12.04
N TYR A 107 -20.99 -0.78 11.03
CA TYR A 107 -21.86 -0.43 9.92
C TYR A 107 -21.11 -0.63 8.62
N GLY A 108 -21.76 -1.19 7.62
CA GLY A 108 -21.11 -1.43 6.34
C GLY A 108 -20.12 -2.60 6.36
N VAL A 109 -20.38 -3.62 7.18
CA VAL A 109 -19.51 -4.81 7.30
C VAL A 109 -19.48 -5.56 5.98
N LYS A 110 -18.29 -5.88 5.49
CA LYS A 110 -18.09 -6.65 4.27
C LYS A 110 -18.80 -8.00 4.34
N GLN A 111 -19.56 -8.31 3.30
CA GLN A 111 -20.24 -9.60 3.13
C GLN A 111 -19.52 -10.42 2.05
N PRO A 112 -19.24 -11.71 2.28
CA PRO A 112 -18.38 -12.52 1.40
C PRO A 112 -18.82 -12.55 -0.06
N ASP A 113 -20.12 -12.69 -0.33
CA ASP A 113 -20.65 -12.88 -1.68
C ASP A 113 -21.36 -11.65 -2.25
N ALA A 114 -21.34 -10.53 -1.52
CA ALA A 114 -22.00 -9.30 -1.92
C ALA A 114 -21.06 -8.38 -2.70
N LYS A 115 -21.62 -7.61 -3.62
CA LYS A 115 -20.90 -6.53 -4.30
C LYS A 115 -20.63 -5.40 -3.32
N ILE A 116 -19.52 -4.72 -3.49
CA ILE A 116 -19.09 -3.63 -2.60
C ILE A 116 -20.16 -2.56 -2.36
N GLY A 117 -20.96 -2.24 -3.39
CA GLY A 117 -22.07 -1.28 -3.30
C GLY A 117 -23.26 -1.74 -2.46
N GLU A 118 -23.35 -3.01 -2.09
CA GLU A 118 -24.43 -3.54 -1.26
C GLU A 118 -24.15 -3.42 0.23
N TYR A 119 -22.87 -3.31 0.63
CA TYR A 119 -22.50 -3.21 2.04
C TYR A 119 -21.73 -1.95 2.41
N ALA A 120 -20.99 -1.33 1.50
CA ALA A 120 -20.24 -0.10 1.81
C ALA A 120 -21.19 1.06 2.04
N VAL A 121 -21.07 1.73 3.18
CA VAL A 121 -21.98 2.80 3.61
C VAL A 121 -21.25 4.11 3.89
N LYS A 122 -21.97 5.23 3.79
CA LYS A 122 -21.49 6.53 4.27
C LYS A 122 -21.33 6.49 5.79
N ARG A 123 -20.51 7.40 6.32
CA ARG A 123 -20.39 7.59 7.76
C ARG A 123 -21.77 7.83 8.37
N PRO A 124 -22.19 7.01 9.36
CA PRO A 124 -23.45 7.24 10.06
C PRO A 124 -23.42 8.59 10.80
N THR A 125 -24.55 9.27 10.87
CA THR A 125 -24.71 10.50 11.65
C THR A 125 -24.97 10.19 13.13
N GLN A 126 -25.52 9.01 13.42
CA GLN A 126 -25.84 8.55 14.76
C GLN A 126 -25.71 7.03 14.84
N CYS A 127 -25.26 6.53 15.98
CA CYS A 127 -25.21 5.10 16.24
C CYS A 127 -26.60 4.58 16.62
N SER A 128 -27.14 3.63 15.83
CA SER A 128 -28.46 3.03 16.10
C SER A 128 -28.47 2.11 17.32
N ARG A 129 -27.28 1.69 17.85
CA ARG A 129 -27.19 0.80 19.01
C ARG A 129 -27.12 1.54 20.34
N CYS A 130 -26.35 2.61 20.43
CA CYS A 130 -26.21 3.36 21.69
C CYS A 130 -26.88 4.75 21.63
N GLU A 131 -27.47 5.10 20.49
CA GLU A 131 -28.23 6.35 20.27
C GLU A 131 -27.47 7.63 20.67
N ASP A 132 -26.13 7.55 20.78
CA ASP A 132 -25.31 8.69 21.15
C ASP A 132 -25.22 9.68 19.98
N PRO A 133 -25.77 10.90 20.10
CA PRO A 133 -25.70 11.90 19.04
C PRO A 133 -24.28 12.49 18.89
N ASN A 134 -23.42 12.33 19.90
CA ASN A 134 -22.03 12.80 19.92
C ASN A 134 -21.03 11.68 19.66
N GLY A 135 -21.50 10.44 19.36
CA GLY A 135 -20.66 9.28 19.10
C GLY A 135 -19.76 9.49 17.89
N GLY A 136 -18.47 9.30 18.08
CA GLY A 136 -17.51 9.24 16.97
C GLY A 136 -17.65 7.93 16.21
N PHE A 137 -17.22 7.97 14.96
CA PHE A 137 -17.09 6.77 14.14
C PHE A 137 -15.66 6.68 13.65
N ARG A 138 -15.05 5.48 13.77
CA ARG A 138 -13.75 5.13 13.20
C ARG A 138 -13.98 4.48 11.86
N PHE A 139 -13.20 4.88 10.87
CA PHE A 139 -13.19 4.25 9.55
C PHE A 139 -12.35 2.98 9.55
N HIS A 140 -12.82 1.96 8.85
CA HIS A 140 -12.09 0.73 8.60
C HIS A 140 -12.00 0.47 7.09
N GLU A 141 -10.80 0.23 6.60
CA GLU A 141 -10.55 -0.16 5.23
C GLU A 141 -10.96 -1.62 5.00
N TYR A 142 -11.56 -1.89 3.86
CA TYR A 142 -11.88 -3.27 3.49
C TYR A 142 -10.63 -4.00 3.02
N HIS A 143 -10.48 -5.23 3.47
CA HIS A 143 -9.46 -6.14 2.97
C HIS A 143 -10.02 -6.98 1.82
N PHE A 144 -9.34 -6.93 0.67
CA PHE A 144 -9.66 -7.76 -0.50
C PHE A 144 -8.50 -8.67 -0.83
N THR A 145 -8.82 -9.89 -1.26
CA THR A 145 -7.84 -10.93 -1.59
C THR A 145 -8.29 -11.71 -2.81
N ASP A 146 -7.33 -12.14 -3.62
CA ASP A 146 -7.49 -13.19 -4.61
C ASP A 146 -6.69 -14.41 -4.17
N LEU A 147 -7.39 -15.53 -3.93
CA LEU A 147 -6.80 -16.77 -3.41
C LEU A 147 -5.96 -17.49 -4.46
N GLU A 148 -6.35 -17.41 -5.73
CA GLU A 148 -5.69 -18.07 -6.85
C GLU A 148 -4.30 -17.46 -7.07
N HIS A 149 -4.23 -16.13 -7.08
CA HIS A 149 -2.99 -15.39 -7.32
C HIS A 149 -2.27 -15.00 -6.03
N ARG A 150 -2.83 -15.31 -4.85
CA ARG A 150 -2.26 -15.01 -3.53
C ARG A 150 -1.83 -13.56 -3.36
N ILE A 151 -2.71 -12.67 -3.74
CA ILE A 151 -2.50 -11.23 -3.61
C ILE A 151 -3.65 -10.60 -2.83
N GLY A 152 -3.36 -9.55 -2.08
CA GLY A 152 -4.39 -8.83 -1.34
C GLY A 152 -3.92 -7.46 -0.89
N GLY A 153 -4.87 -6.70 -0.37
CA GLY A 153 -4.60 -5.37 0.17
C GLY A 153 -5.86 -4.62 0.57
N HIS A 154 -5.65 -3.39 0.99
CA HIS A 154 -6.67 -2.50 1.51
C HIS A 154 -6.65 -1.22 0.68
N PRO A 155 -7.64 -0.98 -0.21
CA PRO A 155 -7.82 0.35 -0.78
C PRO A 155 -8.23 1.33 0.32
N ASP A 156 -7.79 2.58 0.23
CA ASP A 156 -8.02 3.60 1.26
C ASP A 156 -9.49 3.99 1.40
N GLY A 157 -10.35 3.60 0.47
CA GLY A 157 -11.79 3.79 0.58
C GLY A 157 -12.54 3.50 -0.71
N VAL A 158 -13.85 3.47 -0.60
CA VAL A 158 -14.77 3.39 -1.74
C VAL A 158 -15.35 4.78 -1.97
N LEU A 159 -15.39 5.23 -3.20
CA LEU A 159 -15.89 6.57 -3.56
C LEU A 159 -17.24 6.50 -4.28
N SER A 160 -18.11 7.42 -3.88
CA SER A 160 -19.35 7.74 -4.57
C SER A 160 -19.35 9.24 -4.87
N ILE A 161 -18.89 9.62 -6.04
CA ILE A 161 -18.70 11.03 -6.42
C ILE A 161 -19.90 11.49 -7.27
N PRO A 162 -20.58 12.60 -6.90
CA PRO A 162 -21.66 13.16 -7.71
C PRO A 162 -21.19 13.46 -9.14
N GLY A 163 -21.95 13.01 -10.12
CA GLY A 163 -21.64 13.20 -11.54
C GLY A 163 -20.73 12.14 -12.17
N ILE A 164 -20.16 11.22 -11.38
CA ILE A 164 -19.41 10.06 -11.89
C ILE A 164 -20.28 8.81 -11.73
N THR A 165 -20.44 8.06 -12.81
CA THR A 165 -21.25 6.84 -12.79
C THR A 165 -20.55 5.70 -12.06
N GLY A 166 -21.28 5.03 -11.17
CA GLY A 166 -20.79 3.89 -10.40
C GLY A 166 -19.89 4.28 -9.24
N LEU A 167 -19.44 3.26 -8.50
CA LEU A 167 -18.48 3.40 -7.42
C LEU A 167 -17.06 3.30 -7.95
N GLY A 168 -16.14 3.97 -7.29
CA GLY A 168 -14.72 3.85 -7.53
C GLY A 168 -13.94 3.67 -6.25
N LEU A 169 -12.61 3.68 -6.36
CA LEU A 169 -11.70 3.53 -5.24
C LEU A 169 -10.95 4.82 -4.95
N LEU A 170 -10.51 4.95 -3.71
CA LEU A 170 -9.53 5.94 -3.26
C LEU A 170 -8.19 5.24 -3.04
N GLU A 171 -7.14 5.85 -3.55
CA GLU A 171 -5.74 5.58 -3.20
C GLU A 171 -5.09 6.90 -2.80
N ALA A 172 -4.86 7.12 -1.52
CA ALA A 172 -4.28 8.34 -0.99
C ALA A 172 -2.78 8.17 -0.76
N LYS A 173 -2.00 9.17 -1.13
CA LYS A 173 -0.54 9.16 -0.95
C LYS A 173 -0.04 10.49 -0.41
N SER A 174 0.68 10.46 0.69
CA SER A 174 1.44 11.62 1.15
C SER A 174 2.82 11.62 0.52
N ILE A 175 3.21 12.73 -0.07
CA ILE A 175 4.50 12.89 -0.74
C ILE A 175 5.34 13.96 -0.07
N SER A 176 6.67 13.86 -0.21
CA SER A 176 7.59 14.89 0.23
C SER A 176 7.91 15.85 -0.92
N PRO A 177 8.26 17.12 -0.63
CA PRO A 177 8.56 18.13 -1.66
C PRO A 177 9.68 17.74 -2.63
N LYS A 178 10.61 16.90 -2.18
CA LYS A 178 11.80 16.51 -2.97
C LYS A 178 11.55 15.50 -4.10
N GLY A 179 10.37 14.91 -4.16
CA GLY A 179 10.08 13.85 -5.14
C GLY A 179 8.76 14.04 -5.88
N GLY A 180 8.20 15.23 -5.86
CA GLY A 180 6.79 15.38 -6.14
C GLY A 180 6.38 16.15 -7.39
N TRP A 181 7.29 16.85 -8.10
CA TRP A 181 6.81 17.69 -9.20
C TRP A 181 6.16 16.90 -10.34
N GLU A 182 6.64 15.69 -10.61
CA GLU A 182 6.08 14.83 -11.66
C GLU A 182 4.63 14.46 -11.42
N ILE A 183 4.23 14.28 -10.15
CA ILE A 183 2.85 13.91 -9.80
C ILE A 183 1.81 14.98 -10.14
N TYR A 184 2.23 16.23 -10.36
CA TYR A 184 1.33 17.28 -10.84
C TYR A 184 0.89 17.08 -12.29
N HIS A 185 1.55 16.18 -13.01
CA HIS A 185 1.28 15.90 -14.43
C HIS A 185 0.80 14.46 -14.65
N VAL A 186 1.46 13.49 -14.00
CA VAL A 186 1.15 12.07 -14.17
C VAL A 186 1.24 11.34 -12.82
N PRO A 187 0.40 10.34 -12.57
CA PRO A 187 0.52 9.52 -11.38
C PRO A 187 1.76 8.62 -11.48
N LYS A 188 2.34 8.25 -10.34
CA LYS A 188 3.45 7.28 -10.31
C LYS A 188 2.97 5.91 -10.77
N LEU A 189 3.79 5.23 -11.54
CA LEU A 189 3.46 3.95 -12.14
C LEU A 189 3.16 2.87 -11.08
N ASP A 190 3.89 2.85 -9.98
CA ASP A 190 3.66 1.93 -8.86
C ASP A 190 2.25 2.11 -8.25
N HIS A 191 1.78 3.35 -8.11
CA HIS A 191 0.43 3.62 -7.62
C HIS A 191 -0.66 3.29 -8.67
N VAL A 192 -0.35 3.46 -9.97
CA VAL A 192 -1.24 3.04 -11.05
C VAL A 192 -1.41 1.51 -11.04
N ILE A 193 -0.32 0.75 -10.94
CA ILE A 193 -0.34 -0.70 -10.85
C ILE A 193 -1.11 -1.15 -9.59
N GLN A 194 -0.87 -0.54 -8.44
CA GLN A 194 -1.60 -0.81 -7.20
C GLN A 194 -3.11 -0.57 -7.38
N SER A 195 -3.49 0.51 -8.07
CA SER A 195 -4.88 0.83 -8.38
C SER A 195 -5.54 -0.24 -9.26
N HIS A 196 -4.84 -0.75 -10.28
CA HIS A 196 -5.35 -1.84 -11.13
C HIS A 196 -5.56 -3.13 -10.33
N ILE A 197 -4.66 -3.45 -9.40
CA ILE A 197 -4.85 -4.60 -8.51
C ILE A 197 -6.12 -4.42 -7.67
N TYR A 198 -6.32 -3.26 -7.07
CA TYR A 198 -7.53 -3.01 -6.28
C TYR A 198 -8.80 -3.01 -7.12
N MET A 199 -8.78 -2.44 -8.32
CA MET A 199 -9.91 -2.51 -9.25
C MET A 199 -10.22 -3.95 -9.68
N TRP A 200 -9.20 -4.77 -9.90
CA TRP A 200 -9.39 -6.20 -10.14
C TRP A 200 -10.02 -6.90 -8.94
N LEU A 201 -9.46 -6.74 -7.73
CA LEU A 201 -9.94 -7.40 -6.51
C LEU A 201 -11.37 -7.00 -6.11
N THR A 202 -11.81 -5.79 -6.46
CA THR A 202 -13.12 -5.25 -6.09
C THR A 202 -14.16 -5.31 -7.20
N GLY A 203 -13.73 -5.50 -8.45
CA GLY A 203 -14.59 -5.41 -9.63
C GLY A 203 -14.99 -3.98 -10.00
N LEU A 204 -14.41 -2.94 -9.38
CA LEU A 204 -14.70 -1.54 -9.69
C LEU A 204 -13.92 -1.06 -10.91
N GLY A 205 -14.46 -0.06 -11.61
CA GLY A 205 -13.96 0.38 -12.91
C GLY A 205 -12.98 1.55 -12.88
N TRP A 206 -12.84 2.24 -11.74
CA TRP A 206 -11.96 3.41 -11.66
C TRP A 206 -11.44 3.64 -10.24
N THR A 207 -10.28 4.33 -10.15
CA THR A 207 -9.64 4.75 -8.90
C THR A 207 -9.25 6.22 -9.00
N LYS A 208 -9.48 6.97 -7.93
CA LYS A 208 -8.86 8.28 -7.71
C LYS A 208 -7.58 8.09 -6.92
N ILE A 209 -6.42 8.43 -7.53
CA ILE A 209 -5.16 8.56 -6.80
C ILE A 209 -5.06 10.00 -6.33
N LEU A 210 -5.07 10.20 -5.03
CA LEU A 210 -5.02 11.50 -4.39
C LEU A 210 -3.67 11.68 -3.70
N TYR A 211 -2.86 12.60 -4.21
CA TYR A 211 -1.59 12.97 -3.60
C TYR A 211 -1.77 14.17 -2.68
N TRP A 212 -1.19 14.08 -1.49
CA TRP A 212 -1.05 15.21 -0.58
C TRP A 212 0.42 15.60 -0.47
N ASP A 213 0.78 16.72 -1.12
CA ASP A 213 2.13 17.27 -1.02
C ASP A 213 2.31 17.97 0.33
N LYS A 214 3.16 17.39 1.17
CA LYS A 214 3.47 17.90 2.52
C LYS A 214 4.23 19.23 2.51
N GLY A 215 4.76 19.64 1.38
CA GLY A 215 5.49 20.90 1.20
C GLY A 215 4.62 22.06 0.76
N VAL A 216 3.33 21.82 0.43
CA VAL A 216 2.42 22.83 -0.10
C VAL A 216 1.21 22.98 0.80
N TYR A 217 0.86 24.23 1.15
CA TYR A 217 -0.28 24.51 2.03
C TYR A 217 -1.60 24.55 1.27
N GLY A 218 -2.64 24.07 1.94
CA GLY A 218 -4.02 24.13 1.46
C GLY A 218 -4.30 23.23 0.27
N LEU A 219 -5.36 23.56 -0.47
CA LEU A 219 -5.83 22.76 -1.60
C LEU A 219 -4.84 22.67 -2.76
N SER A 220 -3.92 23.62 -2.88
CA SER A 220 -2.86 23.60 -3.91
C SER A 220 -1.89 22.43 -3.74
N GLY A 221 -1.80 21.84 -2.54
CA GLY A 221 -1.00 20.66 -2.25
C GLY A 221 -1.74 19.33 -2.51
N ILE A 222 -3.00 19.40 -2.94
CA ILE A 222 -3.78 18.21 -3.28
C ILE A 222 -3.81 18.05 -4.78
N VAL A 223 -3.28 16.94 -5.26
CA VAL A 223 -3.25 16.56 -6.69
C VAL A 223 -4.02 15.28 -6.88
N GLU A 224 -4.85 15.23 -7.90
CA GLU A 224 -5.74 14.12 -8.16
C GLU A 224 -5.56 13.59 -9.58
N HIS A 225 -5.50 12.27 -9.70
CA HIS A 225 -5.55 11.57 -10.98
C HIS A 225 -6.67 10.53 -10.97
N THR A 226 -7.29 10.35 -12.12
CA THR A 226 -8.23 9.25 -12.34
C THR A 226 -7.53 8.16 -13.14
N VAL A 227 -7.58 6.94 -12.63
CA VAL A 227 -7.12 5.74 -13.34
C VAL A 227 -8.35 4.90 -13.65
N GLU A 228 -8.59 4.62 -14.91
CA GLU A 228 -9.61 3.68 -15.34
C GLU A 228 -9.04 2.28 -15.42
N ARG A 229 -9.85 1.27 -15.14
CA ARG A 229 -9.43 -0.12 -15.18
C ARG A 229 -9.07 -0.53 -16.61
N ASP A 230 -7.89 -1.06 -16.77
CA ASP A 230 -7.38 -1.63 -18.02
C ASP A 230 -7.18 -3.14 -17.83
N GLU A 231 -7.91 -3.94 -18.62
CA GLU A 231 -7.85 -5.40 -18.51
C GLU A 231 -6.52 -5.96 -18.98
N GLU A 232 -5.85 -5.33 -19.94
CA GLU A 232 -4.53 -5.77 -20.41
C GLU A 232 -3.50 -5.64 -19.28
N THR A 233 -3.50 -4.53 -18.56
CA THR A 233 -2.67 -4.33 -17.37
C THR A 233 -3.00 -5.36 -16.29
N VAL A 234 -4.27 -5.67 -16.04
CA VAL A 234 -4.67 -6.69 -15.06
C VAL A 234 -4.15 -8.08 -15.45
N GLU A 235 -4.24 -8.45 -16.72
CA GLU A 235 -3.72 -9.75 -17.20
C GLU A 235 -2.20 -9.84 -17.11
N VAL A 236 -1.46 -8.74 -17.36
CA VAL A 236 -0.01 -8.68 -17.15
C VAL A 236 0.33 -8.88 -15.67
N ILE A 237 -0.42 -8.27 -14.76
CA ILE A 237 -0.25 -8.45 -13.30
C ILE A 237 -0.46 -9.91 -12.91
N LYS A 238 -1.54 -10.55 -13.36
CA LYS A 238 -1.85 -11.96 -13.09
C LYS A 238 -0.77 -12.90 -13.64
N ALA A 239 -0.32 -12.67 -14.88
CA ALA A 239 0.74 -13.45 -15.50
C ALA A 239 2.05 -13.35 -14.69
N THR A 240 2.40 -12.15 -14.23
CA THR A 240 3.58 -11.90 -13.39
C THR A 240 3.49 -12.64 -12.05
N LEU A 241 2.32 -12.62 -11.40
CA LEU A 241 2.09 -13.37 -10.17
C LEU A 241 2.19 -14.88 -10.39
N LYS A 242 1.61 -15.37 -11.49
CA LYS A 242 1.70 -16.78 -11.87
C LYS A 242 3.15 -17.21 -12.06
N GLU A 243 3.93 -16.43 -12.82
CA GLU A 243 5.36 -16.66 -13.04
C GLU A 243 6.15 -16.72 -11.71
N LEU A 244 5.85 -15.81 -10.78
CA LEU A 244 6.44 -15.80 -9.44
C LEU A 244 6.11 -17.07 -8.66
N TRP A 245 4.83 -17.40 -8.53
CA TRP A 245 4.39 -18.52 -7.70
C TRP A 245 4.78 -19.87 -8.28
N ASP A 246 4.77 -20.01 -9.60
CA ASP A 246 5.27 -21.22 -10.29
C ASP A 246 6.79 -21.35 -10.09
N GLY A 247 7.53 -20.25 -10.20
CA GLY A 247 8.97 -20.24 -9.94
C GLY A 247 9.33 -20.66 -8.51
N LEU A 248 8.60 -20.13 -7.51
CA LEU A 248 8.81 -20.49 -6.09
C LEU A 248 8.43 -21.95 -5.82
N ARG A 249 7.32 -22.44 -6.40
CA ARG A 249 6.86 -23.83 -6.22
C ARG A 249 7.85 -24.84 -6.80
N HIS A 250 8.38 -24.56 -7.99
CA HIS A 250 9.27 -25.48 -8.68
C HIS A 250 10.76 -25.21 -8.43
N GLN A 251 11.09 -24.21 -7.61
CA GLN A 251 12.45 -23.77 -7.30
C GLN A 251 13.25 -23.48 -8.59
N ARG A 252 12.59 -22.86 -9.55
CA ARG A 252 13.16 -22.53 -10.87
C ARG A 252 12.92 -21.06 -11.17
N ALA A 253 14.00 -20.29 -11.27
CA ALA A 253 13.90 -18.87 -11.57
C ALA A 253 13.34 -18.64 -12.98
N PRO A 254 12.36 -17.71 -13.14
CA PRO A 254 11.86 -17.33 -14.45
C PRO A 254 12.96 -16.87 -15.40
N GLU A 255 12.79 -17.10 -16.69
CA GLU A 255 13.75 -16.64 -17.71
C GLU A 255 13.70 -15.13 -17.92
N THR A 256 12.52 -14.54 -17.75
CA THR A 256 12.29 -13.10 -17.91
C THR A 256 13.13 -12.30 -16.92
N LYS A 257 13.91 -11.36 -17.44
CA LYS A 257 14.74 -10.42 -16.67
C LYS A 257 14.18 -9.02 -16.83
N ILE A 258 13.95 -8.32 -15.72
CA ILE A 258 13.57 -6.90 -15.75
C ILE A 258 14.78 -6.03 -16.08
N CYS A 259 15.98 -6.41 -15.61
CA CYS A 259 17.22 -5.69 -15.88
C CYS A 259 17.83 -6.15 -17.19
N ALA A 260 18.19 -5.20 -18.05
CA ALA A 260 18.85 -5.49 -19.34
C ALA A 260 20.30 -5.99 -19.18
N SER A 261 20.99 -5.54 -18.12
CA SER A 261 22.38 -5.90 -17.82
C SER A 261 22.63 -5.92 -16.31
N ILE A 262 23.76 -6.47 -15.90
CA ILE A 262 24.21 -6.46 -14.50
C ILE A 262 24.52 -5.05 -14.00
N ASP A 263 24.85 -4.13 -14.90
CA ASP A 263 25.19 -2.73 -14.60
C ASP A 263 23.95 -1.83 -14.60
N ALA A 264 22.75 -2.39 -14.77
CA ALA A 264 21.52 -1.61 -14.66
C ALA A 264 21.31 -1.10 -13.21
N PRO A 265 20.83 0.13 -12.99
CA PRO A 265 20.71 0.73 -11.65
C PRO A 265 19.92 -0.14 -10.64
N ARG A 266 18.95 -0.92 -11.12
CA ARG A 266 18.23 -1.89 -10.32
C ARG A 266 19.10 -3.10 -9.96
N ALA A 267 19.87 -3.61 -10.93
CA ALA A 267 20.73 -4.76 -10.74
C ALA A 267 21.86 -4.48 -9.74
N GLU A 268 22.42 -3.27 -9.73
CA GLU A 268 23.45 -2.85 -8.75
C GLU A 268 22.97 -3.00 -7.29
N LYS A 269 21.66 -2.85 -7.04
CA LYS A 269 21.05 -2.98 -5.72
C LYS A 269 20.51 -4.38 -5.44
N CYS A 270 20.50 -5.26 -6.44
CA CYS A 270 19.93 -6.59 -6.33
C CYS A 270 20.89 -7.58 -5.67
N VAL A 271 20.49 -8.17 -4.55
CA VAL A 271 21.31 -9.12 -3.78
C VAL A 271 21.64 -10.42 -4.52
N VAL A 272 20.93 -10.69 -5.61
CA VAL A 272 21.13 -11.87 -6.48
C VAL A 272 21.51 -11.48 -7.92
N ALA A 273 22.07 -10.29 -8.13
CA ALA A 273 22.47 -9.85 -9.47
C ALA A 273 23.47 -10.83 -10.12
N GLN A 274 24.50 -11.25 -9.41
CA GLN A 274 25.52 -12.18 -9.92
C GLN A 274 24.90 -13.50 -10.41
N PRO A 275 24.17 -14.29 -9.60
CA PRO A 275 23.52 -15.50 -10.08
C PRO A 275 22.44 -15.24 -11.14
N CYS A 276 21.78 -14.07 -11.13
CA CYS A 276 20.78 -13.71 -12.13
C CYS A 276 21.36 -13.58 -13.54
N PHE A 277 22.58 -13.08 -13.66
CA PHE A 277 23.28 -12.87 -14.94
C PHE A 277 24.33 -13.93 -15.26
N ALA A 278 24.68 -14.79 -14.31
CA ALA A 278 25.52 -15.95 -14.59
C ALA A 278 24.89 -16.80 -15.70
N ARG A 279 25.70 -17.24 -16.64
CA ARG A 279 25.26 -18.27 -17.61
C ARG A 279 25.02 -19.55 -16.82
N PRO A 280 23.93 -20.29 -17.08
CA PRO A 280 23.84 -21.65 -16.55
C PRO A 280 25.06 -22.41 -17.09
N GLU A 281 25.92 -22.85 -16.19
CA GLU A 281 26.90 -23.85 -16.54
C GLU A 281 26.12 -25.13 -16.90
N PHE A 282 26.28 -25.60 -18.12
CA PHE A 282 25.64 -26.80 -18.64
C PHE A 282 26.16 -28.05 -17.91
#